data_3c8a04c48708a7d1ddbde64b3c446a5a
#
_entry.id   3c8a04c48708a7d1ddbde64b3c446a5a
#
_cell.length_a   1.000
_cell.length_b   1.000
_cell.length_c   1.000
_cell.angle_alpha   90.00
_cell.angle_beta   90.00
_cell.angle_gamma   90.00
#
_symmetry.space_group_name_H-M   'P 1'
#
loop_
_entity.id
_entity.type
_entity.pdbx_description
1 polymer ?
#
loop_
_entity_poly.entity_id
_entity_poly.type
_entity_poly.pdbx_seq_one_letter_code
_entity_poly.pdbx_strand_id
1 'polypeptide(L)'
;PNVIIALNHVSFLDAGRAMSLRSRKPVFAIDVGIARLWWVKPFLKLTHALPLDPMKPMAVRTLIDAVKAGNALIIFPEGRITVTGSLMKVYDGAAMIADKADAEVLPVRIEGLEQTPFSRLSKDQVRRKWFPKVTVTVLEPVKLAVDPALKGRRRRQAAGAALYEIMSNLVFRTTSTDRTLLEAVVDAASQHGLNHVAVEDPLTGSMTYKRLLIGASILGNKLMPLAPVGRPVGVMLPNANGAVVTILGLMSAGRVPAMINFTAGAANILAACTAAELGTIVTSRAFVEKARLDNLIAALAGKVSIL
;
A
#
# COMPACT_ATOMS: atom_id res chain seq x y z
N PRO A 1 7.65 -4.40 30.70
CA PRO A 1 8.46 -4.10 29.53
C PRO A 1 8.13 -2.72 29.00
N ASN A 2 9.16 -1.98 28.53
CA ASN A 2 8.99 -0.71 27.86
C ASN A 2 8.32 -0.95 26.51
N VAL A 3 7.20 -0.29 26.22
CA VAL A 3 6.44 -0.54 24.99
C VAL A 3 6.10 0.76 24.28
N ILE A 4 6.33 0.78 22.98
CA ILE A 4 5.87 1.83 22.08
C ILE A 4 4.84 1.25 21.13
N ILE A 5 3.64 1.81 21.15
CA ILE A 5 2.56 1.44 20.24
C ILE A 5 2.68 2.31 18.99
N ALA A 6 3.13 1.70 17.91
CA ALA A 6 3.33 2.38 16.62
C ALA A 6 2.12 2.16 15.71
N LEU A 7 1.41 3.24 15.37
CA LEU A 7 0.20 3.19 14.55
C LEU A 7 0.40 3.88 13.21
N ASN A 8 -0.27 3.36 12.17
CA ASN A 8 -0.49 4.13 10.96
C ASN A 8 -1.43 5.32 11.24
N HIS A 9 -1.36 6.37 10.43
CA HIS A 9 -2.11 7.60 10.68
C HIS A 9 -3.04 7.96 9.50
N VAL A 10 -4.30 7.58 9.58
CA VAL A 10 -5.29 7.72 8.49
C VAL A 10 -6.37 8.77 8.76
N SER A 11 -6.60 9.12 10.05
CA SER A 11 -7.66 10.05 10.46
C SER A 11 -7.31 10.77 11.76
N PHE A 12 -7.92 11.92 12.02
CA PHE A 12 -7.88 12.56 13.34
C PHE A 12 -8.51 11.70 14.46
N LEU A 13 -9.33 10.71 14.11
CA LEU A 13 -9.97 9.82 15.07
C LEU A 13 -9.05 8.66 15.54
N ASP A 14 -7.91 8.45 14.89
CA ASP A 14 -6.98 7.36 15.22
C ASP A 14 -6.52 7.44 16.68
N ALA A 15 -6.25 8.63 17.16
CA ALA A 15 -5.84 8.87 18.53
C ALA A 15 -6.88 8.40 19.57
N GLY A 16 -8.15 8.68 19.32
CA GLY A 16 -9.25 8.22 20.18
C GLY A 16 -9.38 6.69 20.17
N ARG A 17 -9.18 6.09 19.02
CA ARG A 17 -9.25 4.64 18.85
C ARG A 17 -8.04 3.93 19.48
N ALA A 18 -6.86 4.52 19.36
CA ALA A 18 -5.62 3.99 19.96
C ALA A 18 -5.72 3.88 21.50
N MET A 19 -6.44 4.76 22.13
CA MET A 19 -6.64 4.75 23.59
C MET A 19 -7.47 3.58 24.09
N SER A 20 -8.33 2.98 23.26
CA SER A 20 -9.12 1.81 23.64
C SER A 20 -8.31 0.51 23.69
N LEU A 21 -7.05 0.54 23.24
CA LEU A 21 -6.19 -0.64 23.16
C LEU A 21 -5.57 -1.07 24.50
N ARG A 22 -5.69 -0.28 25.56
CA ARG A 22 -5.05 -0.59 26.84
C ARG A 22 -5.86 -0.14 28.06
N SER A 23 -5.78 -0.94 29.15
CA SER A 23 -6.41 -0.65 30.44
C SER A 23 -5.73 0.47 31.25
N ARG A 24 -4.44 0.75 31.01
CA ARG A 24 -3.69 1.86 31.65
C ARG A 24 -3.58 3.02 30.65
N LYS A 25 -3.74 4.25 31.14
CA LYS A 25 -3.66 5.47 30.33
C LYS A 25 -2.28 5.58 29.65
N PRO A 26 -2.15 5.42 28.35
CA PRO A 26 -0.86 5.56 27.68
C PRO A 26 -0.47 7.04 27.58
N VAL A 27 0.82 7.30 27.50
CA VAL A 27 1.35 8.62 27.13
C VAL A 27 1.15 8.81 25.63
N PHE A 28 0.65 9.95 25.24
CA PHE A 28 0.37 10.29 23.86
C PHE A 28 1.22 11.49 23.43
N ALA A 29 2.01 11.31 22.38
CA ALA A 29 2.78 12.39 21.78
C ALA A 29 1.89 13.19 20.81
N ILE A 30 1.62 14.47 21.09
CA ILE A 30 0.82 15.33 20.22
C ILE A 30 1.60 16.59 19.86
N ASP A 31 1.48 17.03 18.61
CA ASP A 31 2.05 18.30 18.16
C ASP A 31 1.41 19.49 18.93
N VAL A 32 2.25 20.45 19.37
CA VAL A 32 1.80 21.63 20.13
C VAL A 32 0.77 22.45 19.37
N GLY A 33 0.90 22.56 18.04
CA GLY A 33 -0.07 23.28 17.20
C GLY A 33 -1.44 22.61 17.22
N ILE A 34 -1.47 21.28 17.14
CA ILE A 34 -2.70 20.48 17.21
C ILE A 34 -3.29 20.53 18.61
N ALA A 35 -2.46 20.47 19.65
CA ALA A 35 -2.91 20.55 21.04
C ALA A 35 -3.64 21.86 21.39
N ARG A 36 -3.37 22.95 20.67
CA ARG A 36 -4.02 24.27 20.85
C ARG A 36 -5.42 24.35 20.25
N LEU A 37 -5.81 23.43 19.38
CA LEU A 37 -7.12 23.44 18.74
C LEU A 37 -8.24 23.23 19.79
N TRP A 38 -9.27 24.04 19.73
CA TRP A 38 -10.33 24.06 20.73
C TRP A 38 -11.07 22.72 20.87
N TRP A 39 -11.25 21.98 19.78
CA TRP A 39 -11.91 20.69 19.74
C TRP A 39 -11.01 19.53 20.23
N VAL A 40 -9.69 19.73 20.31
CA VAL A 40 -8.71 18.76 20.84
C VAL A 40 -8.61 18.87 22.36
N LYS A 41 -8.87 20.05 22.94
CA LYS A 41 -8.74 20.29 24.39
C LYS A 41 -9.51 19.32 25.30
N PRO A 42 -10.78 18.94 25.01
CA PRO A 42 -11.49 17.93 25.80
C PRO A 42 -10.80 16.57 25.79
N PHE A 43 -10.24 16.20 24.64
CA PHE A 43 -9.49 14.95 24.48
C PHE A 43 -8.20 14.96 25.31
N LEU A 44 -7.45 16.08 25.33
CA LEU A 44 -6.24 16.21 26.14
C LEU A 44 -6.50 16.05 27.64
N LYS A 45 -7.67 16.46 28.12
CA LYS A 45 -8.07 16.29 29.54
C LYS A 45 -8.31 14.83 29.92
N LEU A 46 -8.70 14.01 28.96
CA LEU A 46 -8.95 12.56 29.13
C LEU A 46 -7.70 11.72 28.99
N THR A 47 -6.61 12.29 28.44
CA THR A 47 -5.39 11.58 28.08
C THR A 47 -4.18 12.16 28.80
N HIS A 48 -3.14 11.35 29.04
CA HIS A 48 -1.82 11.85 29.40
C HIS A 48 -1.08 12.30 28.13
N ALA A 49 -1.66 13.26 27.39
CA ALA A 49 -1.02 13.80 26.22
C ALA A 49 0.12 14.73 26.63
N LEU A 50 1.30 14.49 26.08
CA LEU A 50 2.45 15.38 26.17
C LEU A 50 2.50 16.22 24.89
N PRO A 51 2.17 17.53 24.99
CA PRO A 51 2.34 18.43 23.87
C PRO A 51 3.82 18.58 23.58
N LEU A 52 4.23 18.21 22.37
CA LEU A 52 5.63 18.21 21.97
C LEU A 52 5.82 19.13 20.78
N ASP A 53 6.84 19.92 20.86
CA ASP A 53 7.39 20.63 19.71
C ASP A 53 8.43 19.70 19.05
N PRO A 54 8.14 19.13 17.88
CA PRO A 54 9.05 18.18 17.22
C PRO A 54 10.40 18.79 16.87
N MET A 55 10.50 20.13 16.89
CA MET A 55 11.76 20.85 16.64
C MET A 55 12.64 20.96 17.89
N LYS A 56 12.13 20.61 19.09
CA LYS A 56 12.89 20.73 20.34
C LYS A 56 13.48 19.38 20.78
N PRO A 57 14.82 19.24 20.89
CA PRO A 57 15.47 18.01 21.34
C PRO A 57 15.01 17.53 22.73
N MET A 58 14.64 18.44 23.63
CA MET A 58 14.14 18.11 24.96
C MET A 58 12.84 17.33 24.94
N ALA A 59 11.98 17.56 23.93
CA ALA A 59 10.72 16.84 23.77
C ALA A 59 10.93 15.33 23.62
N VAL A 60 11.90 14.95 22.80
CA VAL A 60 12.26 13.53 22.57
C VAL A 60 12.78 12.89 23.86
N ARG A 61 13.59 13.62 24.64
CA ARG A 61 14.12 13.12 25.92
C ARG A 61 12.98 12.85 26.91
N THR A 62 12.02 13.74 27.03
CA THR A 62 10.83 13.55 27.88
C THR A 62 10.07 12.27 27.54
N LEU A 63 9.91 11.97 26.22
CA LEU A 63 9.29 10.72 25.80
C LEU A 63 10.08 9.47 26.15
N ILE A 64 11.41 9.52 25.95
CA ILE A 64 12.30 8.43 26.35
C ILE A 64 12.19 8.15 27.83
N ASP A 65 12.22 9.20 28.66
CA ASP A 65 12.14 9.08 30.13
C ASP A 65 10.77 8.53 30.55
N ALA A 66 9.67 8.96 29.90
CA ALA A 66 8.33 8.43 30.16
C ALA A 66 8.23 6.93 29.85
N VAL A 67 8.81 6.48 28.72
CA VAL A 67 8.83 5.05 28.35
C VAL A 67 9.68 4.25 29.34
N LYS A 68 10.86 4.75 29.75
CA LYS A 68 11.72 4.12 30.73
C LYS A 68 11.08 4.03 32.13
N ALA A 69 10.19 4.94 32.45
CA ALA A 69 9.36 4.89 33.66
C ALA A 69 8.21 3.86 33.59
N GLY A 70 8.15 3.05 32.52
CA GLY A 70 7.16 1.99 32.34
C GLY A 70 5.82 2.44 31.73
N ASN A 71 5.75 3.68 31.25
CA ASN A 71 4.55 4.15 30.52
C ASN A 71 4.58 3.64 29.09
N ALA A 72 3.46 3.14 28.60
CA ALA A 72 3.31 2.87 27.16
C ALA A 72 3.19 4.19 26.40
N LEU A 73 3.96 4.33 25.33
CA LEU A 73 3.90 5.50 24.45
C LEU A 73 3.15 5.14 23.16
N ILE A 74 2.13 5.92 22.84
CA ILE A 74 1.47 5.87 21.52
C ILE A 74 2.14 6.89 20.61
N ILE A 75 2.52 6.44 19.43
CA ILE A 75 3.21 7.25 18.44
C ILE A 75 2.73 6.94 17.03
N PHE A 76 2.64 7.96 16.20
CA PHE A 76 2.45 7.86 14.77
C PHE A 76 3.78 8.09 14.06
N PRO A 77 4.46 7.03 13.60
CA PRO A 77 5.80 7.17 13.03
C PRO A 77 5.85 8.03 11.76
N GLU A 78 4.72 8.17 11.08
CA GLU A 78 4.54 8.99 9.87
C GLU A 78 4.49 10.49 10.17
N GLY A 79 4.29 10.89 11.44
CA GLY A 79 4.27 12.27 11.90
C GLY A 79 3.12 13.12 11.36
N ARG A 80 2.29 12.58 10.49
CA ARG A 80 1.11 13.25 9.90
C ARG A 80 0.10 12.25 9.38
N ILE A 81 -1.16 12.70 9.27
CA ILE A 81 -2.22 11.91 8.62
C ILE A 81 -1.88 11.71 7.15
N THR A 82 -2.02 10.47 6.66
CA THR A 82 -1.76 10.12 5.27
C THR A 82 -2.63 10.94 4.29
N VAL A 83 -2.02 11.33 3.19
CA VAL A 83 -2.69 11.96 2.05
C VAL A 83 -2.76 11.05 0.83
N THR A 84 -2.18 9.86 0.93
CA THR A 84 -2.12 8.85 -0.14
C THR A 84 -2.95 7.61 0.17
N GLY A 85 -3.35 7.41 1.43
CA GLY A 85 -3.99 6.18 1.90
C GLY A 85 -3.03 5.01 2.15
N SER A 86 -1.74 5.20 1.82
CA SER A 86 -0.68 4.21 2.01
C SER A 86 0.28 4.65 3.10
N LEU A 87 1.14 3.74 3.57
CA LEU A 87 2.24 4.05 4.49
C LEU A 87 3.15 5.10 3.85
N MET A 88 3.31 6.21 4.53
CA MET A 88 4.19 7.28 4.10
C MET A 88 5.58 7.13 4.72
N LYS A 89 6.40 8.17 4.60
CA LYS A 89 7.71 8.23 5.23
C LYS A 89 7.59 8.07 6.74
N VAL A 90 8.35 7.11 7.30
CA VAL A 90 8.55 6.94 8.74
C VAL A 90 9.73 7.80 9.19
N TYR A 91 9.53 8.60 10.22
CA TYR A 91 10.56 9.51 10.72
C TYR A 91 11.45 8.85 11.77
N ASP A 92 12.75 9.11 11.68
CA ASP A 92 13.79 8.56 12.58
C ASP A 92 13.54 8.90 14.07
N GLY A 93 12.82 9.97 14.35
CA GLY A 93 12.52 10.40 15.73
C GLY A 93 11.78 9.36 16.54
N ALA A 94 10.78 8.70 15.92
CA ALA A 94 10.02 7.62 16.53
C ALA A 94 10.93 6.42 16.87
N ALA A 95 11.75 6.02 15.90
CA ALA A 95 12.70 4.92 16.05
C ALA A 95 13.76 5.22 17.12
N MET A 96 14.24 6.47 17.19
CA MET A 96 15.21 6.88 18.19
C MET A 96 14.65 6.78 19.62
N ILE A 97 13.36 7.04 19.83
CA ILE A 97 12.73 6.87 21.14
C ILE A 97 12.74 5.39 21.52
N ALA A 98 12.35 4.50 20.60
CA ALA A 98 12.32 3.06 20.82
C ALA A 98 13.72 2.51 21.13
N ASP A 99 14.72 2.88 20.33
CA ASP A 99 16.12 2.45 20.50
C ASP A 99 16.70 2.91 21.83
N LYS A 100 16.53 4.19 22.20
CA LYS A 100 17.10 4.76 23.43
C LYS A 100 16.37 4.35 24.71
N ALA A 101 15.09 3.99 24.62
CA ALA A 101 14.30 3.47 25.72
C ALA A 101 14.44 1.94 25.86
N ASP A 102 15.17 1.28 24.98
CA ASP A 102 15.21 -0.19 24.86
C ASP A 102 13.80 -0.80 24.86
N ALA A 103 12.90 -0.17 24.09
CA ALA A 103 11.49 -0.51 24.07
C ALA A 103 11.16 -1.49 22.93
N GLU A 104 10.17 -2.34 23.18
CA GLU A 104 9.52 -3.10 22.13
C GLU A 104 8.53 -2.22 21.38
N VAL A 105 8.47 -2.38 20.07
CA VAL A 105 7.49 -1.73 19.19
C VAL A 105 6.34 -2.69 19.00
N LEU A 106 5.14 -2.25 19.39
CA LEU A 106 3.88 -2.93 19.13
C LEU A 106 3.24 -2.32 17.86
N PRO A 107 3.32 -2.99 16.70
CA PRO A 107 2.75 -2.45 15.47
C PRO A 107 1.23 -2.61 15.46
N VAL A 108 0.52 -1.53 15.19
CA VAL A 108 -0.95 -1.51 15.15
C VAL A 108 -1.43 -0.86 13.87
N ARG A 109 -2.33 -1.50 13.14
CA ARG A 109 -2.99 -0.96 11.96
C ARG A 109 -4.43 -0.62 12.26
N ILE A 110 -4.84 0.59 11.90
CA ILE A 110 -6.23 1.03 11.89
C ILE A 110 -6.66 1.19 10.44
N GLU A 111 -7.77 0.58 10.06
CA GLU A 111 -8.38 0.64 8.74
C GLU A 111 -9.85 1.04 8.86
N GLY A 112 -10.36 1.75 7.85
CA GLY A 112 -11.74 2.22 7.78
C GLY A 112 -11.90 3.68 8.19
N LEU A 113 -11.09 4.21 9.10
CA LEU A 113 -11.17 5.61 9.52
C LEU A 113 -10.75 6.60 8.42
N GLU A 114 -10.01 6.17 7.41
CA GLU A 114 -9.69 6.94 6.20
C GLU A 114 -10.94 7.32 5.39
N GLN A 115 -12.03 6.58 5.54
CA GLN A 115 -13.32 6.87 4.89
C GLN A 115 -14.13 7.96 5.64
N THR A 116 -13.72 8.34 6.85
CA THR A 116 -14.44 9.36 7.61
C THR A 116 -14.19 10.78 7.10
N PRO A 117 -15.08 11.74 7.38
CA PRO A 117 -14.84 13.16 7.08
C PRO A 117 -13.59 13.74 7.75
N PHE A 118 -13.05 13.05 8.76
CA PHE A 118 -11.87 13.45 9.53
C PHE A 118 -10.54 12.98 8.93
N SER A 119 -10.56 12.32 7.80
CA SER A 119 -9.36 11.95 7.02
C SER A 119 -8.92 13.10 6.11
N ARG A 120 -7.64 13.08 5.72
CA ARG A 120 -7.06 14.03 4.76
C ARG A 120 -7.10 13.56 3.30
N LEU A 121 -7.59 12.36 3.04
CA LEU A 121 -7.80 11.89 1.67
C LEU A 121 -8.83 12.77 0.97
N SER A 122 -8.67 12.99 -0.33
CA SER A 122 -9.63 13.72 -1.14
C SER A 122 -10.90 12.88 -1.38
N LYS A 123 -11.99 13.52 -1.80
CA LYS A 123 -13.24 12.82 -2.17
C LYS A 123 -13.04 11.90 -3.38
N ASP A 124 -12.06 12.20 -4.21
CA ASP A 124 -11.73 11.41 -5.39
C ASP A 124 -10.93 10.15 -5.03
N GLN A 125 -10.21 10.17 -3.90
CA GLN A 125 -9.43 9.04 -3.41
C GLN A 125 -10.26 8.06 -2.58
N VAL A 126 -11.31 8.54 -1.89
CA VAL A 126 -12.12 7.67 -1.02
C VAL A 126 -13.55 8.15 -0.90
N ARG A 127 -14.51 7.24 -0.98
CA ARG A 127 -15.92 7.54 -0.70
C ARG A 127 -16.12 7.76 0.80
N ARG A 128 -16.59 8.94 1.18
CA ARG A 128 -16.85 9.30 2.58
C ARG A 128 -18.01 8.52 3.16
N LYS A 129 -17.83 8.05 4.40
CA LYS A 129 -18.85 7.43 5.23
C LYS A 129 -18.77 7.99 6.65
N TRP A 130 -19.91 8.25 7.27
CA TRP A 130 -19.96 8.72 8.66
C TRP A 130 -19.63 7.59 9.64
N PHE A 131 -20.07 6.37 9.36
CA PHE A 131 -19.87 5.19 10.19
C PHE A 131 -19.31 4.05 9.35
N PRO A 132 -18.03 4.10 8.96
CA PRO A 132 -17.41 2.99 8.25
C PRO A 132 -17.14 1.83 9.22
N LYS A 133 -17.01 0.62 8.68
CA LYS A 133 -16.45 -0.51 9.44
C LYS A 133 -14.99 -0.16 9.78
N VAL A 134 -14.64 -0.17 11.07
CA VAL A 134 -13.27 0.08 11.53
C VAL A 134 -12.67 -1.23 12.01
N THR A 135 -11.53 -1.58 11.45
CA THR A 135 -10.74 -2.75 11.84
C THR A 135 -9.46 -2.27 12.52
N VAL A 136 -9.12 -2.89 13.64
CA VAL A 136 -7.85 -2.67 14.33
C VAL A 136 -7.12 -3.99 14.41
N THR A 137 -5.93 -4.04 13.80
CA THR A 137 -5.09 -5.24 13.80
C THR A 137 -3.81 -4.93 14.58
N VAL A 138 -3.48 -5.82 15.51
CA VAL A 138 -2.29 -5.72 16.37
C VAL A 138 -1.38 -6.90 16.04
N LEU A 139 -0.12 -6.62 15.74
CA LEU A 139 0.89 -7.67 15.57
C LEU A 139 1.70 -7.87 16.84
N GLU A 140 2.52 -8.91 16.86
CA GLU A 140 3.43 -9.20 17.97
C GLU A 140 4.43 -8.05 18.20
N PRO A 141 4.78 -7.77 19.47
CA PRO A 141 5.82 -6.80 19.78
C PRO A 141 7.17 -7.21 19.19
N VAL A 142 7.90 -6.25 18.66
CA VAL A 142 9.20 -6.47 18.01
C VAL A 142 10.22 -5.47 18.53
N LYS A 143 11.43 -5.92 18.88
CA LYS A 143 12.55 -5.02 19.14
C LYS A 143 13.19 -4.53 17.84
N LEU A 144 13.66 -3.28 17.85
CA LEU A 144 14.42 -2.76 16.72
C LEU A 144 15.75 -3.52 16.58
N ALA A 145 15.97 -4.14 15.43
CA ALA A 145 17.24 -4.77 15.09
C ALA A 145 18.26 -3.69 14.66
N VAL A 146 19.01 -3.16 15.61
CA VAL A 146 20.04 -2.15 15.36
C VAL A 146 21.38 -2.66 15.82
N ASP A 147 22.40 -2.64 14.95
CA ASP A 147 23.76 -3.05 15.29
C ASP A 147 24.30 -2.21 16.47
N PRO A 148 24.70 -2.84 17.58
CA PRO A 148 25.26 -2.15 18.76
C PRO A 148 26.51 -1.33 18.46
N ALA A 149 27.28 -1.69 17.44
CA ALA A 149 28.51 -0.97 17.05
C ALA A 149 28.21 0.41 16.44
N LEU A 150 27.01 0.63 15.91
CA LEU A 150 26.62 1.88 15.31
C LEU A 150 26.42 2.97 16.36
N LYS A 151 26.89 4.19 16.05
CA LYS A 151 26.79 5.37 16.92
C LYS A 151 26.24 6.59 16.14
N GLY A 152 25.75 7.56 16.88
CA GLY A 152 25.35 8.88 16.36
C GLY A 152 24.33 8.81 15.24
N ARG A 153 24.61 9.50 14.13
CA ARG A 153 23.71 9.59 12.97
C ARG A 153 23.45 8.24 12.31
N ARG A 154 24.48 7.39 12.18
CA ARG A 154 24.36 6.06 11.55
C ARG A 154 23.41 5.16 12.34
N ARG A 155 23.52 5.14 13.68
CA ARG A 155 22.61 4.38 14.55
C ARG A 155 21.16 4.88 14.39
N ARG A 156 20.94 6.19 14.36
CA ARG A 156 19.60 6.77 14.17
C ARG A 156 19.01 6.36 12.84
N GLN A 157 19.78 6.41 11.74
CA GLN A 157 19.32 5.99 10.43
C GLN A 157 18.98 4.49 10.38
N ALA A 158 19.80 3.64 10.99
CA ALA A 158 19.54 2.21 11.07
C ALA A 158 18.26 1.91 11.89
N ALA A 159 18.06 2.60 13.01
CA ALA A 159 16.83 2.50 13.79
C ALA A 159 15.60 2.94 12.97
N GLY A 160 15.71 4.04 12.21
CA GLY A 160 14.66 4.51 11.31
C GLY A 160 14.30 3.48 10.23
N ALA A 161 15.32 2.87 9.61
CA ALA A 161 15.14 1.80 8.62
C ALA A 161 14.45 0.57 9.24
N ALA A 162 14.88 0.15 10.44
CA ALA A 162 14.26 -0.98 11.14
C ALA A 162 12.80 -0.70 11.51
N LEU A 163 12.45 0.50 11.95
CA LEU A 163 11.06 0.88 12.22
C LEU A 163 10.24 0.92 10.93
N TYR A 164 10.80 1.43 9.84
CA TYR A 164 10.12 1.42 8.53
C TYR A 164 9.83 -0.01 8.07
N GLU A 165 10.77 -0.94 8.26
CA GLU A 165 10.58 -2.36 7.95
C GLU A 165 9.44 -2.97 8.78
N ILE A 166 9.39 -2.69 10.09
CA ILE A 166 8.30 -3.14 10.97
C ILE A 166 6.95 -2.61 10.48
N MET A 167 6.85 -1.32 10.13
CA MET A 167 5.60 -0.72 9.64
C MET A 167 5.22 -1.23 8.25
N SER A 168 6.18 -1.47 7.37
CA SER A 168 5.95 -2.08 6.05
C SER A 168 5.45 -3.52 6.19
N ASN A 169 6.04 -4.29 7.10
CA ASN A 169 5.62 -5.65 7.41
C ASN A 169 4.22 -5.69 8.04
N LEU A 170 3.88 -4.70 8.88
CA LEU A 170 2.52 -4.52 9.38
C LEU A 170 1.52 -4.38 8.23
N VAL A 171 1.77 -3.50 7.28
CA VAL A 171 0.89 -3.31 6.11
C VAL A 171 0.79 -4.58 5.28
N PHE A 172 1.92 -5.22 4.99
CA PHE A 172 1.96 -6.46 4.21
C PHE A 172 1.17 -7.61 4.87
N ARG A 173 1.41 -7.89 6.15
CA ARG A 173 0.77 -9.00 6.87
C ARG A 173 -0.71 -8.79 7.16
N THR A 174 -1.17 -7.54 7.17
CA THR A 174 -2.57 -7.20 7.46
C THR A 174 -3.38 -6.91 6.21
N THR A 175 -2.73 -6.81 5.04
CA THR A 175 -3.43 -6.71 3.76
C THR A 175 -3.90 -8.11 3.35
N SER A 176 -5.19 -8.25 3.04
CA SER A 176 -5.73 -9.52 2.55
C SER A 176 -5.11 -9.86 1.20
N THR A 177 -4.51 -11.05 1.12
CA THR A 177 -3.97 -11.63 -0.12
C THR A 177 -4.90 -12.69 -0.72
N ASP A 178 -6.03 -12.98 -0.07
CA ASP A 178 -6.99 -14.02 -0.45
C ASP A 178 -7.98 -13.55 -1.53
N ARG A 179 -7.54 -12.60 -2.36
CA ARG A 179 -8.35 -12.08 -3.47
C ARG A 179 -7.52 -11.87 -4.72
N THR A 180 -8.15 -12.02 -5.85
CA THR A 180 -7.56 -11.72 -7.16
C THR A 180 -7.44 -10.20 -7.38
N LEU A 181 -6.57 -9.80 -8.31
CA LEU A 181 -6.49 -8.41 -8.74
C LEU A 181 -7.83 -7.91 -9.31
N LEU A 182 -8.55 -8.77 -10.04
CA LEU A 182 -9.87 -8.41 -10.57
C LEU A 182 -10.87 -8.08 -9.46
N GLU A 183 -10.94 -8.92 -8.40
CA GLU A 183 -11.79 -8.65 -7.23
C GLU A 183 -11.41 -7.34 -6.55
N ALA A 184 -10.10 -7.06 -6.42
CA ALA A 184 -9.63 -5.80 -5.88
C ALA A 184 -10.09 -4.58 -6.73
N VAL A 185 -10.11 -4.70 -8.06
CA VAL A 185 -10.61 -3.66 -8.96
C VAL A 185 -12.13 -3.49 -8.83
N VAL A 186 -12.87 -4.58 -8.68
CA VAL A 186 -14.33 -4.54 -8.43
C VAL A 186 -14.65 -3.85 -7.12
N ASP A 187 -13.91 -4.18 -6.05
CA ASP A 187 -14.05 -3.54 -4.74
C ASP A 187 -13.74 -2.03 -4.82
N ALA A 188 -12.66 -1.67 -5.51
CA ALA A 188 -12.31 -0.27 -5.75
C ALA A 188 -13.43 0.46 -6.52
N ALA A 189 -14.00 -0.16 -7.56
CA ALA A 189 -15.13 0.39 -8.31
C ALA A 189 -16.37 0.61 -7.42
N SER A 190 -16.61 -0.28 -6.45
CA SER A 190 -17.72 -0.11 -5.50
C SER A 190 -17.46 1.03 -4.50
N GLN A 191 -16.21 1.28 -4.14
CA GLN A 191 -15.82 2.33 -3.20
C GLN A 191 -15.79 3.72 -3.86
N HIS A 192 -15.19 3.84 -5.04
CA HIS A 192 -14.99 5.10 -5.74
C HIS A 192 -16.18 5.47 -6.66
N GLY A 193 -16.95 4.48 -7.09
CA GLY A 193 -18.04 4.61 -8.04
C GLY A 193 -17.63 4.24 -9.47
N LEU A 194 -18.58 3.66 -10.21
CA LEU A 194 -18.36 3.13 -11.56
C LEU A 194 -17.92 4.19 -12.59
N ASN A 195 -18.28 5.45 -12.38
CA ASN A 195 -17.93 6.55 -13.27
C ASN A 195 -16.60 7.23 -12.92
N HIS A 196 -15.94 6.82 -11.82
CA HIS A 196 -14.63 7.33 -11.47
C HIS A 196 -13.56 6.82 -12.45
N VAL A 197 -12.58 7.67 -12.77
CA VAL A 197 -11.48 7.30 -13.67
C VAL A 197 -10.59 6.27 -12.96
N ALA A 198 -10.43 5.11 -13.56
CA ALA A 198 -9.64 4.00 -13.04
C ALA A 198 -8.23 3.95 -13.63
N VAL A 199 -8.11 4.30 -14.91
CA VAL A 199 -6.85 4.29 -15.67
C VAL A 199 -6.77 5.51 -16.54
N GLU A 200 -5.62 6.09 -16.68
CA GLU A 200 -5.34 7.20 -17.58
C GLU A 200 -4.11 6.89 -18.43
N ASP A 201 -4.22 7.12 -19.72
CA ASP A 201 -3.23 6.79 -20.73
C ASP A 201 -3.08 7.99 -21.70
N PRO A 202 -1.88 8.50 -21.91
CA PRO A 202 -1.66 9.65 -22.78
C PRO A 202 -2.11 9.44 -24.23
N LEU A 203 -2.20 8.19 -24.72
CA LEU A 203 -2.54 7.87 -26.09
C LEU A 203 -4.05 7.67 -26.30
N THR A 204 -4.71 7.01 -25.36
CA THR A 204 -6.13 6.61 -25.49
C THR A 204 -7.04 7.31 -24.48
N GLY A 205 -6.47 8.18 -23.63
CA GLY A 205 -7.21 8.98 -22.65
C GLY A 205 -7.67 8.22 -21.42
N SER A 206 -8.61 8.80 -20.70
CA SER A 206 -9.11 8.27 -19.44
C SER A 206 -10.14 7.17 -19.65
N MET A 207 -10.08 6.15 -18.78
CA MET A 207 -11.03 5.04 -18.74
C MET A 207 -11.64 4.90 -17.34
N THR A 208 -12.96 4.91 -17.25
CA THR A 208 -13.68 4.72 -15.99
C THR A 208 -13.70 3.24 -15.57
N TYR A 209 -13.95 2.96 -14.27
CA TYR A 209 -14.15 1.59 -13.79
C TYR A 209 -15.23 0.86 -14.60
N LYS A 210 -16.34 1.53 -14.93
CA LYS A 210 -17.41 0.93 -15.74
C LYS A 210 -16.91 0.44 -17.10
N ARG A 211 -16.17 1.28 -17.84
CA ARG A 211 -15.61 0.92 -19.15
C ARG A 211 -14.55 -0.16 -19.04
N LEU A 212 -13.71 -0.08 -18.02
CA LEU A 212 -12.66 -1.06 -17.74
C LEU A 212 -13.25 -2.46 -17.47
N LEU A 213 -14.23 -2.55 -16.57
CA LEU A 213 -14.84 -3.84 -16.19
C LEU A 213 -15.64 -4.44 -17.35
N ILE A 214 -16.39 -3.62 -18.13
CA ILE A 214 -17.11 -4.08 -19.33
C ILE A 214 -16.09 -4.58 -20.36
N GLY A 215 -15.05 -3.80 -20.64
CA GLY A 215 -14.00 -4.19 -21.60
C GLY A 215 -13.29 -5.47 -21.19
N ALA A 216 -12.92 -5.61 -19.92
CA ALA A 216 -12.30 -6.82 -19.39
C ALA A 216 -13.22 -8.05 -19.50
N SER A 217 -14.51 -7.91 -19.22
CA SER A 217 -15.47 -9.01 -19.33
C SER A 217 -15.66 -9.45 -20.78
N ILE A 218 -15.85 -8.50 -21.71
CA ILE A 218 -16.04 -8.81 -23.14
C ILE A 218 -14.78 -9.46 -23.72
N LEU A 219 -13.61 -8.89 -23.43
CA LEU A 219 -12.33 -9.42 -23.93
C LEU A 219 -12.02 -10.76 -23.28
N GLY A 220 -12.27 -10.92 -21.99
CA GLY A 220 -12.08 -12.17 -21.26
C GLY A 220 -12.85 -13.33 -21.88
N ASN A 221 -14.13 -13.10 -22.24
CA ASN A 221 -14.95 -14.10 -22.93
C ASN A 221 -14.35 -14.51 -24.30
N LYS A 222 -13.77 -13.55 -25.04
CA LYS A 222 -13.11 -13.82 -26.31
C LYS A 222 -11.77 -14.55 -26.13
N LEU A 223 -11.04 -14.27 -25.07
CA LEU A 223 -9.74 -14.87 -24.76
C LEU A 223 -9.88 -16.24 -24.07
N MET A 224 -11.07 -16.59 -23.59
CA MET A 224 -11.34 -17.84 -22.88
C MET A 224 -10.88 -19.11 -23.61
N PRO A 225 -11.04 -19.25 -24.95
CA PRO A 225 -10.60 -20.44 -25.67
C PRO A 225 -9.08 -20.60 -25.83
N LEU A 226 -8.29 -19.56 -25.54
CA LEU A 226 -6.84 -19.55 -25.83
C LEU A 226 -6.02 -20.50 -24.94
N ALA A 227 -6.50 -20.79 -23.74
CA ALA A 227 -5.83 -21.68 -22.82
C ALA A 227 -6.83 -22.27 -21.79
N PRO A 228 -6.56 -23.43 -21.19
CA PRO A 228 -7.33 -23.92 -20.04
C PRO A 228 -7.29 -22.95 -18.83
N VAL A 229 -8.24 -23.13 -17.90
CA VAL A 229 -8.25 -22.35 -16.63
C VAL A 229 -6.94 -22.60 -15.86
N GLY A 230 -6.40 -21.56 -15.28
CA GLY A 230 -5.14 -21.57 -14.52
C GLY A 230 -3.88 -21.56 -15.39
N ARG A 231 -4.00 -21.71 -16.71
CA ARG A 231 -2.83 -21.70 -17.61
C ARG A 231 -2.46 -20.28 -18.02
N PRO A 232 -1.16 -20.02 -18.22
CA PRO A 232 -0.69 -18.71 -18.61
C PRO A 232 -0.95 -18.39 -20.08
N VAL A 233 -1.22 -17.12 -20.36
CA VAL A 233 -1.32 -16.54 -21.71
C VAL A 233 -0.39 -15.34 -21.78
N GLY A 234 0.48 -15.30 -22.77
CA GLY A 234 1.42 -14.20 -23.00
C GLY A 234 0.68 -12.92 -23.38
N VAL A 235 1.09 -11.79 -22.81
CA VAL A 235 0.58 -10.45 -23.14
C VAL A 235 1.73 -9.61 -23.63
N MET A 236 1.76 -9.33 -24.95
CA MET A 236 2.76 -8.50 -25.60
C MET A 236 2.10 -7.25 -26.16
N LEU A 237 1.87 -6.28 -25.29
CA LEU A 237 1.18 -5.02 -25.55
C LEU A 237 1.99 -3.84 -25.00
N PRO A 238 1.79 -2.63 -25.53
CA PRO A 238 2.36 -1.41 -24.95
C PRO A 238 1.69 -1.05 -23.63
N ASN A 239 2.34 -0.19 -22.85
CA ASN A 239 1.78 0.37 -21.61
C ASN A 239 0.63 1.34 -21.96
N ALA A 240 -0.56 0.80 -22.16
CA ALA A 240 -1.76 1.52 -22.57
C ALA A 240 -3.02 0.88 -21.95
N ASN A 241 -4.15 1.56 -22.03
CA ASN A 241 -5.44 1.05 -21.53
C ASN A 241 -5.77 -0.37 -22.01
N GLY A 242 -5.40 -0.69 -23.27
CA GLY A 242 -5.60 -2.02 -23.86
C GLY A 242 -4.88 -3.14 -23.11
N ALA A 243 -3.68 -2.87 -22.60
CA ALA A 243 -2.94 -3.86 -21.80
C ALA A 243 -3.66 -4.15 -20.47
N VAL A 244 -4.14 -3.10 -19.78
CA VAL A 244 -4.88 -3.26 -18.52
C VAL A 244 -6.18 -4.05 -18.74
N VAL A 245 -6.93 -3.73 -19.80
CA VAL A 245 -8.15 -4.46 -20.17
C VAL A 245 -7.84 -5.92 -20.48
N THR A 246 -6.74 -6.21 -21.18
CA THR A 246 -6.34 -7.58 -21.52
C THR A 246 -5.93 -8.38 -20.28
N ILE A 247 -5.14 -7.79 -19.38
CA ILE A 247 -4.74 -8.42 -18.12
C ILE A 247 -5.97 -8.80 -17.30
N LEU A 248 -6.87 -7.82 -17.04
CA LEU A 248 -8.08 -8.07 -16.28
C LEU A 248 -9.06 -9.01 -17.01
N GLY A 249 -9.09 -8.95 -18.34
CA GLY A 249 -9.87 -9.88 -19.17
C GLY A 249 -9.41 -11.33 -19.02
N LEU A 250 -8.10 -11.59 -19.10
CA LEU A 250 -7.54 -12.92 -18.86
C LEU A 250 -7.84 -13.40 -17.44
N MET A 251 -7.68 -12.53 -16.44
CA MET A 251 -7.99 -12.86 -15.05
C MET A 251 -9.49 -13.15 -14.85
N SER A 252 -10.39 -12.39 -15.49
CA SER A 252 -11.84 -12.65 -15.43
C SER A 252 -12.21 -13.99 -16.03
N ALA A 253 -11.44 -14.46 -17.00
CA ALA A 253 -11.58 -15.76 -17.63
C ALA A 253 -10.82 -16.90 -16.89
N GLY A 254 -10.20 -16.61 -15.74
CA GLY A 254 -9.43 -17.57 -14.96
C GLY A 254 -8.09 -17.97 -15.59
N ARG A 255 -7.51 -17.11 -16.46
CA ARG A 255 -6.19 -17.31 -17.09
C ARG A 255 -5.15 -16.44 -16.39
N VAL A 256 -3.90 -16.84 -16.46
CA VAL A 256 -2.78 -16.11 -15.85
C VAL A 256 -2.12 -15.22 -16.92
N PRO A 257 -2.19 -13.88 -16.81
CA PRO A 257 -1.49 -13.01 -17.76
C PRO A 257 0.02 -13.07 -17.51
N ALA A 258 0.79 -13.43 -18.54
CA ALA A 258 2.26 -13.45 -18.52
C ALA A 258 2.78 -12.32 -19.40
N MET A 259 3.37 -11.29 -18.78
CA MET A 259 3.85 -10.10 -19.50
C MET A 259 5.10 -10.42 -20.31
N ILE A 260 5.06 -10.14 -21.60
CA ILE A 260 6.19 -10.35 -22.53
C ILE A 260 6.85 -9.02 -22.85
N ASN A 261 8.14 -8.94 -22.56
CA ASN A 261 8.95 -7.79 -22.94
C ASN A 261 9.36 -7.89 -24.41
N PHE A 262 8.71 -7.14 -25.28
CA PHE A 262 8.94 -7.13 -26.73
C PHE A 262 10.34 -6.61 -27.13
N THR A 263 11.06 -5.95 -26.23
CA THR A 263 12.42 -5.44 -26.49
C THR A 263 13.52 -6.47 -26.19
N ALA A 264 13.16 -7.61 -25.60
CA ALA A 264 14.14 -8.61 -25.15
C ALA A 264 14.77 -9.45 -26.28
N GLY A 265 14.23 -9.34 -27.50
CA GLY A 265 14.64 -10.15 -28.65
C GLY A 265 14.02 -11.55 -28.66
N ALA A 266 13.92 -12.15 -29.87
CA ALA A 266 13.17 -13.39 -30.10
C ALA A 266 13.68 -14.58 -29.27
N ALA A 267 14.99 -14.75 -29.12
CA ALA A 267 15.57 -15.85 -28.33
C ALA A 267 15.16 -15.80 -26.85
N ASN A 268 15.23 -14.61 -26.24
CA ASN A 268 14.87 -14.45 -24.84
C ASN A 268 13.35 -14.58 -24.63
N ILE A 269 12.54 -14.09 -25.58
CA ILE A 269 11.08 -14.27 -25.53
C ILE A 269 10.72 -15.75 -25.62
N LEU A 270 11.35 -16.52 -26.52
CA LEU A 270 11.11 -17.96 -26.63
C LEU A 270 11.55 -18.71 -25.38
N ALA A 271 12.67 -18.33 -24.77
CA ALA A 271 13.11 -18.90 -23.50
C ALA A 271 12.09 -18.61 -22.38
N ALA A 272 11.57 -17.37 -22.31
CA ALA A 272 10.52 -17.00 -21.36
C ALA A 272 9.21 -17.77 -21.63
N CYS A 273 8.81 -17.94 -22.89
CA CYS A 273 7.65 -18.75 -23.26
C CYS A 273 7.80 -20.21 -22.80
N THR A 274 8.97 -20.79 -23.00
CA THR A 274 9.27 -22.17 -22.57
C THR A 274 9.23 -22.27 -21.04
N ALA A 275 9.87 -21.36 -20.33
CA ALA A 275 9.91 -21.35 -18.86
C ALA A 275 8.53 -21.16 -18.22
N ALA A 276 7.68 -20.35 -18.85
CA ALA A 276 6.32 -20.08 -18.38
C ALA A 276 5.26 -20.99 -19.02
N GLU A 277 5.65 -21.98 -19.83
CA GLU A 277 4.76 -22.89 -20.55
C GLU A 277 3.68 -22.18 -21.39
N LEU A 278 4.07 -21.09 -22.07
CA LEU A 278 3.16 -20.30 -22.90
C LEU A 278 2.93 -20.95 -24.26
N GLY A 279 1.69 -21.30 -24.55
CA GLY A 279 1.28 -21.73 -25.89
C GLY A 279 0.81 -20.59 -26.81
N THR A 280 0.39 -19.47 -26.21
CA THR A 280 -0.23 -18.37 -26.94
C THR A 280 0.23 -17.02 -26.39
N ILE A 281 0.48 -16.07 -27.30
CA ILE A 281 0.74 -14.64 -27.00
C ILE A 281 -0.35 -13.81 -27.63
N VAL A 282 -0.97 -12.93 -26.84
CA VAL A 282 -1.92 -11.91 -27.31
C VAL A 282 -1.17 -10.62 -27.58
N THR A 283 -1.38 -10.03 -28.74
CA THR A 283 -0.85 -8.73 -29.14
C THR A 283 -1.88 -7.93 -29.93
N SER A 284 -1.51 -6.81 -30.51
CA SER A 284 -2.38 -6.03 -31.37
C SER A 284 -1.66 -5.66 -32.69
N ARG A 285 -2.37 -5.76 -33.81
CA ARG A 285 -1.80 -5.41 -35.13
C ARG A 285 -1.27 -3.97 -35.14
N ALA A 286 -2.06 -3.02 -34.65
CA ALA A 286 -1.64 -1.63 -34.58
C ALA A 286 -0.37 -1.42 -33.73
N PHE A 287 -0.16 -2.22 -32.69
CA PHE A 287 1.06 -2.19 -31.91
C PHE A 287 2.24 -2.78 -32.68
N VAL A 288 2.06 -3.94 -33.32
CA VAL A 288 3.11 -4.60 -34.12
C VAL A 288 3.60 -3.66 -35.22
N GLU A 289 2.68 -3.06 -35.98
CA GLU A 289 2.99 -2.08 -37.05
C GLU A 289 3.71 -0.84 -36.50
N LYS A 290 3.15 -0.20 -35.46
CA LYS A 290 3.71 1.02 -34.89
C LYS A 290 5.09 0.82 -34.26
N ALA A 291 5.31 -0.32 -33.63
CA ALA A 291 6.60 -0.69 -32.99
C ALA A 291 7.56 -1.43 -33.95
N ARG A 292 7.17 -1.65 -35.21
CA ARG A 292 7.94 -2.35 -36.25
C ARG A 292 8.41 -3.74 -35.78
N LEU A 293 7.51 -4.54 -35.24
CA LEU A 293 7.82 -5.84 -34.65
C LEU A 293 7.65 -7.02 -35.65
N ASP A 294 7.48 -6.77 -36.94
CA ASP A 294 7.22 -7.78 -37.95
C ASP A 294 8.29 -8.89 -37.96
N ASN A 295 9.56 -8.53 -37.88
CA ASN A 295 10.67 -9.47 -37.81
C ASN A 295 10.63 -10.32 -36.52
N LEU A 296 10.22 -9.71 -35.39
CA LEU A 296 10.04 -10.42 -34.14
C LEU A 296 8.89 -11.42 -34.24
N ILE A 297 7.74 -10.99 -34.77
CA ILE A 297 6.58 -11.86 -34.99
C ILE A 297 6.94 -13.04 -35.91
N ALA A 298 7.66 -12.79 -37.02
CA ALA A 298 8.13 -13.84 -37.93
C ALA A 298 9.05 -14.86 -37.24
N ALA A 299 9.95 -14.39 -36.35
CA ALA A 299 10.86 -15.26 -35.62
C ALA A 299 10.17 -16.11 -34.52
N LEU A 300 9.03 -15.66 -34.02
CA LEU A 300 8.20 -16.38 -33.04
C LEU A 300 7.20 -17.34 -33.72
N ALA A 301 6.85 -17.07 -34.97
CA ALA A 301 5.89 -17.86 -35.72
C ALA A 301 6.28 -19.36 -35.79
N GLY A 302 5.28 -20.22 -35.65
CA GLY A 302 5.49 -21.69 -35.65
C GLY A 302 6.01 -22.26 -34.31
N LYS A 303 6.45 -21.43 -33.36
CA LYS A 303 6.93 -21.85 -32.04
C LYS A 303 5.94 -21.53 -30.94
N VAL A 304 5.22 -20.43 -31.07
CA VAL A 304 4.13 -19.99 -30.18
C VAL A 304 3.03 -19.39 -31.05
N SER A 305 1.76 -19.58 -30.64
CA SER A 305 0.61 -18.96 -31.33
C SER A 305 0.56 -17.47 -31.01
N ILE A 306 0.41 -16.61 -32.03
CA ILE A 306 0.29 -15.16 -31.86
C ILE A 306 -1.08 -14.71 -32.37
N LEU A 307 -1.81 -13.98 -31.53
CA LEU A 307 -3.18 -13.54 -31.78
C LEU A 307 -3.33 -12.03 -31.60
#